data_bdfdbb21f3a3d5839d0b1675f32e6448
#
_entry.id   bdfdbb21f3a3d5839d0b1675f32e6448
#
_cell.length_a   1.000
_cell.length_b   1.000
_cell.length_c   1.000
_cell.angle_alpha   90.00
_cell.angle_beta   90.00
_cell.angle_gamma   90.00
#
_symmetry.space_group_name_H-M   'P 1'
#
loop_
_entity.id
_entity.type
_entity.pdbx_description
1 polymer ?
#
loop_
_entity_poly.entity_id
_entity_poly.type
_entity_poly.pdbx_seq_one_letter_code
_entity_poly.pdbx_strand_id
1 'polypeptide(L)'
;MILNGEEQNAIKYENEMNRDLINNIKYNFNDWDEYLKYGGFPILARKINFRRLSTNIVDMIEKVVNTDMVAIKNFTFENQTNSNRILRYLALQNAGDLSQNILAKYLKTSQANVKNILDILEKTHLIFSIEAYGTSSKRMKKTKKYYFATSSIRNALSENSGNTINDIKQYEGILLENHVASILFNFTQRGNDCFTLYYDANKKRNVDFILQQDFKNPVPIEVGRGRKDKKQITHAINSYGADYGIIISDTTTNIEKHNNIIYVPPKTFSFL
;
A
#
# COMPACT_ATOMS: atom_id res chain seq x y z
N MET A 1 -16.27 7.98 -4.57
CA MET A 1 -16.93 7.85 -5.89
C MET A 1 -16.70 6.46 -6.50
N ILE A 2 -15.55 6.14 -7.06
CA ILE A 2 -15.31 4.82 -7.71
C ILE A 2 -15.53 3.64 -6.76
N LEU A 3 -15.03 3.72 -5.53
CA LEU A 3 -15.17 2.67 -4.53
C LEU A 3 -16.62 2.48 -4.03
N ASN A 4 -17.51 3.44 -4.33
CA ASN A 4 -18.94 3.37 -4.04
C ASN A 4 -19.78 3.01 -5.29
N GLY A 5 -19.13 2.71 -6.42
CA GLY A 5 -19.82 2.44 -7.69
C GLY A 5 -20.27 3.68 -8.46
N GLU A 6 -19.79 4.87 -8.07
CA GLU A 6 -20.14 6.15 -8.69
C GLU A 6 -19.14 6.55 -9.79
N GLU A 7 -18.85 5.64 -10.72
CA GLU A 7 -17.83 5.85 -11.75
C GLU A 7 -18.11 7.03 -12.67
N GLN A 8 -19.38 7.33 -12.95
CA GLN A 8 -19.76 8.49 -13.80
C GLN A 8 -19.40 9.81 -13.12
N ASN A 9 -19.62 9.91 -11.80
CA ASN A 9 -19.21 11.07 -11.02
C ASN A 9 -17.68 11.19 -10.95
N ALA A 10 -16.96 10.07 -10.84
CA ALA A 10 -15.52 10.06 -10.85
C ALA A 10 -14.95 10.51 -12.21
N ILE A 11 -15.54 10.08 -13.33
CA ILE A 11 -15.15 10.51 -14.69
C ILE A 11 -15.38 12.02 -14.87
N LYS A 12 -16.53 12.51 -14.39
CA LYS A 12 -16.83 13.95 -14.42
C LYS A 12 -15.82 14.74 -13.61
N TYR A 13 -15.53 14.30 -12.38
CA TYR A 13 -14.55 14.92 -11.50
C TYR A 13 -13.14 14.91 -12.09
N GLU A 14 -12.71 13.81 -12.70
CA GLU A 14 -11.42 13.72 -13.39
C GLU A 14 -11.31 14.77 -14.51
N ASN A 15 -12.35 14.93 -15.32
CA ASN A 15 -12.37 15.92 -16.39
C ASN A 15 -12.29 17.36 -15.85
N GLU A 16 -13.01 17.67 -14.76
CA GLU A 16 -12.96 18.96 -14.10
C GLU A 16 -11.59 19.23 -13.50
N MET A 17 -11.02 18.27 -12.77
CA MET A 17 -9.69 18.35 -12.18
C MET A 17 -8.61 18.55 -13.23
N ASN A 18 -8.66 17.83 -14.35
CA ASN A 18 -7.70 17.98 -15.43
C ASN A 18 -7.75 19.38 -16.07
N ARG A 19 -8.94 19.99 -16.17
CA ARG A 19 -9.08 21.39 -16.64
C ARG A 19 -8.44 22.38 -15.68
N ASP A 20 -8.68 22.23 -14.38
CA ASP A 20 -8.13 23.10 -13.34
C ASP A 20 -6.62 22.95 -13.21
N LEU A 21 -6.10 21.74 -13.29
CA LEU A 21 -4.66 21.45 -13.29
C LEU A 21 -3.95 22.07 -14.51
N ILE A 22 -4.56 21.98 -15.68
CA ILE A 22 -4.00 22.57 -16.91
C ILE A 22 -4.02 24.09 -16.85
N ASN A 23 -5.07 24.69 -16.27
CA ASN A 23 -5.28 26.15 -16.29
C ASN A 23 -4.61 26.88 -15.11
N ASN A 24 -4.51 26.26 -13.93
CA ASN A 24 -4.17 26.98 -12.69
C ASN A 24 -2.93 26.44 -11.95
N ILE A 25 -2.47 25.21 -12.23
CA ILE A 25 -1.34 24.61 -11.52
C ILE A 25 -0.27 24.19 -12.53
N LYS A 26 0.94 24.74 -12.38
CA LYS A 26 2.13 24.23 -13.11
C LYS A 26 2.48 22.85 -12.59
N TYR A 27 1.79 21.85 -13.09
CA TYR A 27 2.01 20.45 -12.75
C TYR A 27 3.01 19.84 -13.74
N ASN A 28 4.11 19.27 -13.22
CA ASN A 28 5.04 18.49 -13.98
C ASN A 28 4.66 17.02 -13.92
N PHE A 29 4.39 16.38 -15.05
CA PHE A 29 4.01 14.96 -15.11
C PHE A 29 5.08 14.02 -14.53
N ASN A 30 6.35 14.42 -14.48
CA ASN A 30 7.43 13.66 -13.87
C ASN A 30 7.35 13.63 -12.34
N ASP A 31 6.63 14.56 -11.71
CA ASP A 31 6.51 14.66 -10.25
C ASP A 31 5.79 13.43 -9.65
N TRP A 32 5.03 12.67 -10.44
CA TRP A 32 4.36 11.48 -9.97
C TRP A 32 5.34 10.37 -9.53
N ASP A 33 6.34 10.05 -10.35
CA ASP A 33 7.31 9.01 -10.04
C ASP A 33 8.18 9.44 -8.84
N GLU A 34 8.46 10.72 -8.74
CA GLU A 34 9.12 11.32 -7.56
C GLU A 34 8.23 11.26 -6.32
N TYR A 35 6.95 11.57 -6.45
CA TYR A 35 5.98 11.46 -5.37
C TYR A 35 5.84 10.02 -4.88
N LEU A 36 5.79 9.03 -5.77
CA LEU A 36 5.72 7.63 -5.42
C LEU A 36 6.94 7.17 -4.59
N LYS A 37 8.12 7.72 -4.88
CA LYS A 37 9.38 7.40 -4.19
C LYS A 37 9.60 8.20 -2.92
N TYR A 38 9.21 9.47 -2.90
CA TYR A 38 9.60 10.43 -1.86
C TYR A 38 8.43 11.22 -1.27
N GLY A 39 7.21 11.03 -1.73
CA GLY A 39 6.03 11.77 -1.29
C GLY A 39 5.45 11.28 0.05
N GLY A 40 4.31 11.87 0.43
CA GLY A 40 3.58 11.50 1.64
C GLY A 40 3.96 12.28 2.90
N PHE A 41 5.05 13.04 2.88
CA PHE A 41 5.47 13.92 3.99
C PHE A 41 5.47 15.38 3.55
N PRO A 42 4.54 16.22 4.02
CA PRO A 42 4.43 17.63 3.60
C PRO A 42 5.71 18.45 3.80
N ILE A 43 6.47 18.17 4.86
CA ILE A 43 7.73 18.85 5.14
C ILE A 43 8.79 18.60 4.05
N LEU A 44 8.66 17.49 3.31
CA LEU A 44 9.60 17.10 2.27
C LEU A 44 9.23 17.67 0.88
N ALA A 45 8.05 18.28 0.74
CA ALA A 45 7.60 18.94 -0.49
C ALA A 45 8.36 20.22 -0.84
N ARG A 46 9.17 20.74 0.09
CA ARG A 46 10.03 21.91 -0.13
C ARG A 46 11.32 21.45 -0.80
N LYS A 47 11.51 21.74 -2.10
CA LYS A 47 12.73 21.61 -2.96
C LYS A 47 14.01 21.13 -2.26
N ILE A 48 14.05 19.88 -1.81
CA ILE A 48 15.19 19.25 -1.16
C ILE A 48 15.77 18.21 -2.13
N ASN A 49 17.09 18.04 -2.12
CA ASN A 49 17.75 16.97 -2.88
C ASN A 49 17.19 15.58 -2.48
N PHE A 50 16.81 14.74 -3.45
CA PHE A 50 16.15 13.44 -3.23
C PHE A 50 16.93 12.49 -2.31
N ARG A 51 18.28 12.45 -2.40
CA ARG A 51 19.11 11.71 -1.45
C ARG A 51 18.91 12.16 -0.01
N ARG A 52 18.76 13.46 0.19
CA ARG A 52 18.53 14.05 1.50
C ARG A 52 17.12 13.72 2.03
N LEU A 53 16.14 13.54 1.12
CA LEU A 53 14.80 13.10 1.49
C LEU A 53 14.81 11.69 2.06
N SER A 54 15.45 10.73 1.39
CA SER A 54 15.57 9.36 1.90
C SER A 54 16.28 9.33 3.25
N THR A 55 17.36 10.08 3.42
CA THR A 55 18.08 10.18 4.70
C THR A 55 17.14 10.73 5.80
N ASN A 56 16.44 11.83 5.54
CA ASN A 56 15.52 12.41 6.53
C ASN A 56 14.39 11.45 6.92
N ILE A 57 13.87 10.65 5.97
CA ILE A 57 12.86 9.63 6.27
C ILE A 57 13.46 8.54 7.16
N VAL A 58 14.69 8.09 6.87
CA VAL A 58 15.38 7.09 7.70
C VAL A 58 15.64 7.63 9.11
N ASP A 59 16.14 8.88 9.23
CA ASP A 59 16.36 9.54 10.52
C ASP A 59 15.06 9.66 11.34
N MET A 60 13.94 9.97 10.67
CA MET A 60 12.62 9.99 11.29
C MET A 60 12.23 8.59 11.81
N ILE A 61 12.41 7.55 11.01
CA ILE A 61 12.10 6.16 11.40
C ILE A 61 12.98 5.76 12.59
N GLU A 62 14.27 6.05 12.54
CA GLU A 62 15.20 5.77 13.64
C GLU A 62 14.79 6.51 14.92
N LYS A 63 14.34 7.75 14.82
CA LYS A 63 13.82 8.50 15.98
C LYS A 63 12.59 7.83 16.56
N VAL A 64 11.62 7.40 15.75
CA VAL A 64 10.43 6.67 16.21
C VAL A 64 10.86 5.38 16.94
N VAL A 65 11.73 4.58 16.34
CA VAL A 65 12.17 3.31 16.92
C VAL A 65 13.05 3.52 18.16
N ASN A 66 13.94 4.51 18.16
CA ASN A 66 14.94 4.70 19.19
C ASN A 66 14.45 5.61 20.35
N THR A 67 13.37 6.34 20.17
CA THR A 67 12.84 7.27 21.18
C THR A 67 11.41 6.90 21.55
N ASP A 68 10.48 6.90 20.59
CA ASP A 68 9.06 6.79 20.90
C ASP A 68 8.69 5.36 21.33
N MET A 69 9.25 4.35 20.67
CA MET A 69 9.00 2.94 21.03
C MET A 69 9.64 2.55 22.35
N VAL A 70 10.77 3.15 22.72
CA VAL A 70 11.46 2.89 24.00
C VAL A 70 10.63 3.35 25.19
N ALA A 71 9.79 4.36 25.02
CA ALA A 71 8.85 4.80 26.07
C ALA A 71 7.76 3.76 26.39
N ILE A 72 7.60 2.73 25.54
CA ILE A 72 6.64 1.66 25.76
C ILE A 72 7.17 0.69 26.81
N LYS A 73 6.36 0.41 27.84
CA LYS A 73 6.71 -0.52 28.91
C LYS A 73 7.14 -1.89 28.35
N ASN A 74 8.27 -2.40 28.83
CA ASN A 74 8.86 -3.68 28.42
C ASN A 74 9.43 -3.74 26.99
N PHE A 75 9.68 -2.60 26.34
CA PHE A 75 10.37 -2.57 25.08
C PHE A 75 11.90 -2.56 25.31
N THR A 76 12.55 -3.68 25.02
CA THR A 76 13.98 -3.88 25.29
C THR A 76 14.86 -3.33 24.15
N PHE A 77 16.15 -3.12 24.41
CA PHE A 77 17.14 -2.78 23.39
C PHE A 77 17.22 -3.83 22.27
N GLU A 78 17.03 -5.11 22.58
CA GLU A 78 16.94 -6.17 21.58
C GLU A 78 15.71 -5.97 20.68
N ASN A 79 14.56 -5.63 21.22
CA ASN A 79 13.35 -5.34 20.46
C ASN A 79 13.53 -4.11 19.55
N GLN A 80 14.24 -3.08 20.00
CA GLN A 80 14.61 -1.91 19.21
C GLN A 80 15.45 -2.30 17.98
N THR A 81 16.51 -3.09 18.20
CA THR A 81 17.36 -3.62 17.13
C THR A 81 16.56 -4.49 16.14
N ASN A 82 15.69 -5.36 16.67
CA ASN A 82 14.86 -6.23 15.86
C ASN A 82 13.78 -5.46 15.08
N SER A 83 13.26 -4.34 15.61
CA SER A 83 12.34 -3.48 14.89
C SER A 83 12.96 -2.92 13.61
N ASN A 84 14.18 -2.39 13.70
CA ASN A 84 14.92 -1.89 12.53
C ASN A 84 15.18 -3.01 11.51
N ARG A 85 15.53 -4.21 11.96
CA ARG A 85 15.73 -5.37 11.07
C ARG A 85 14.45 -5.81 10.39
N ILE A 86 13.32 -5.82 11.10
CA ILE A 86 11.99 -6.14 10.55
C ILE A 86 11.59 -5.12 9.49
N LEU A 87 11.73 -3.82 9.76
CA LEU A 87 11.41 -2.76 8.81
C LEU A 87 12.26 -2.88 7.52
N ARG A 88 13.57 -3.10 7.65
CA ARG A 88 14.45 -3.33 6.49
C ARG A 88 14.08 -4.60 5.73
N TYR A 89 13.81 -5.68 6.44
CA TYR A 89 13.36 -6.93 5.82
C TYR A 89 12.07 -6.71 5.01
N LEU A 90 11.07 -6.06 5.60
CA LEU A 90 9.80 -5.76 4.94
C LEU A 90 9.97 -4.87 3.70
N ALA A 91 10.91 -3.91 3.74
CA ALA A 91 11.20 -3.04 2.60
C ALA A 91 11.78 -3.79 1.40
N LEU A 92 12.50 -4.89 1.63
CA LEU A 92 13.18 -5.70 0.61
C LEU A 92 12.31 -6.84 0.05
N GLN A 93 11.16 -7.13 0.67
CA GLN A 93 10.26 -8.17 0.18
C GLN A 93 9.26 -7.62 -0.85
N ASN A 94 8.50 -8.50 -1.51
CA ASN A 94 7.33 -8.09 -2.26
C ASN A 94 6.33 -7.35 -1.35
N ALA A 95 5.49 -6.51 -1.93
CA ALA A 95 4.54 -5.74 -1.16
C ALA A 95 3.63 -6.65 -0.32
N GLY A 96 3.55 -6.35 0.97
CA GLY A 96 2.74 -7.08 1.93
C GLY A 96 3.30 -8.42 2.42
N ASP A 97 4.29 -9.02 1.77
CA ASP A 97 4.80 -10.33 2.15
C ASP A 97 5.65 -10.27 3.42
N LEU A 98 5.22 -10.99 4.47
CA LEU A 98 5.95 -11.12 5.71
C LEU A 98 5.65 -12.46 6.38
N SER A 99 6.68 -13.28 6.57
CA SER A 99 6.58 -14.52 7.33
C SER A 99 7.15 -14.34 8.74
N GLN A 100 6.27 -14.28 9.75
CA GLN A 100 6.67 -14.17 11.16
C GLN A 100 7.57 -15.34 11.59
N ASN A 101 7.36 -16.55 11.05
CA ASN A 101 8.18 -17.71 11.34
C ASN A 101 9.62 -17.56 10.78
N ILE A 102 9.74 -17.08 9.54
CA ILE A 102 11.06 -16.81 8.94
C ILE A 102 11.78 -15.70 9.72
N LEU A 103 11.09 -14.63 10.06
CA LEU A 103 11.62 -13.54 10.87
C LEU A 103 12.09 -14.02 12.25
N ALA A 104 11.29 -14.82 12.94
CA ALA A 104 11.65 -15.36 14.26
C ALA A 104 12.96 -16.15 14.20
N LYS A 105 13.11 -17.00 13.18
CA LYS A 105 14.37 -17.74 12.94
C LYS A 105 15.54 -16.82 12.62
N TYR A 106 15.34 -15.87 11.71
CA TYR A 106 16.39 -14.92 11.29
C TYR A 106 16.85 -14.02 12.44
N LEU A 107 15.93 -13.55 13.27
CA LEU A 107 16.20 -12.69 14.41
C LEU A 107 16.60 -13.47 15.68
N LYS A 108 16.59 -14.80 15.63
CA LYS A 108 16.85 -15.69 16.79
C LYS A 108 15.96 -15.37 18.00
N THR A 109 14.68 -15.11 17.75
CA THR A 109 13.68 -14.77 18.76
C THR A 109 12.41 -15.61 18.58
N SER A 110 11.43 -15.46 19.48
CA SER A 110 10.15 -16.17 19.37
C SER A 110 9.20 -15.49 18.38
N GLN A 111 8.28 -16.27 17.79
CA GLN A 111 7.21 -15.70 16.96
C GLN A 111 6.31 -14.74 17.75
N ALA A 112 6.11 -15.01 19.05
CA ALA A 112 5.35 -14.13 19.94
C ALA A 112 6.04 -12.76 20.08
N ASN A 113 7.37 -12.73 20.17
CA ASN A 113 8.12 -11.48 20.22
C ASN A 113 8.06 -10.73 18.88
N VAL A 114 8.20 -11.43 17.75
CA VAL A 114 8.03 -10.82 16.41
C VAL A 114 6.64 -10.20 16.29
N LYS A 115 5.59 -10.91 16.71
CA LYS A 115 4.22 -10.37 16.71
C LYS A 115 4.12 -9.12 17.59
N ASN A 116 4.66 -9.15 18.81
CA ASN A 116 4.66 -7.99 19.70
C ASN A 116 5.35 -6.77 19.07
N ILE A 117 6.49 -6.97 18.41
CA ILE A 117 7.20 -5.88 17.71
C ILE A 117 6.34 -5.34 16.57
N LEU A 118 5.72 -6.20 15.76
CA LEU A 118 4.83 -5.78 14.67
C LEU A 118 3.62 -5.00 15.20
N ASP A 119 2.98 -5.45 16.27
CA ASP A 119 1.85 -4.76 16.92
C ASP A 119 2.25 -3.36 17.42
N ILE A 120 3.49 -3.20 17.89
CA ILE A 120 4.03 -1.90 18.30
C ILE A 120 4.33 -1.02 17.07
N LEU A 121 4.94 -1.57 16.03
CA LEU A 121 5.20 -0.86 14.77
C LEU A 121 3.91 -0.37 14.11
N GLU A 122 2.81 -1.12 14.18
CA GLU A 122 1.48 -0.67 13.73
C GLU A 122 0.99 0.52 14.54
N LYS A 123 1.17 0.52 15.86
CA LYS A 123 0.79 1.64 16.75
C LYS A 123 1.59 2.92 16.49
N THR A 124 2.79 2.83 15.96
CA THR A 124 3.58 4.00 15.55
C THR A 124 3.17 4.54 14.18
N HIS A 125 2.24 3.89 13.51
CA HIS A 125 1.82 4.20 12.14
C HIS A 125 2.96 4.17 11.09
N LEU A 126 4.05 3.46 11.36
CA LEU A 126 5.08 3.20 10.35
C LEU A 126 4.64 2.15 9.35
N ILE A 127 3.88 1.16 9.84
CA ILE A 127 3.27 0.10 9.04
C ILE A 127 1.80 -0.08 9.43
N PHE A 128 1.07 -0.76 8.57
CA PHE A 128 -0.26 -1.28 8.87
C PHE A 128 -0.41 -2.69 8.31
N SER A 129 -1.38 -3.44 8.81
CA SER A 129 -1.66 -4.78 8.30
C SER A 129 -3.07 -4.89 7.74
N ILE A 130 -3.22 -5.81 6.78
CA ILE A 130 -4.52 -6.23 6.26
C ILE A 130 -4.69 -7.75 6.38
N GLU A 131 -5.91 -8.19 6.61
CA GLU A 131 -6.25 -9.60 6.75
C GLU A 131 -6.62 -10.23 5.40
N ALA A 132 -6.62 -11.55 5.35
CA ALA A 132 -7.12 -12.29 4.18
C ALA A 132 -8.63 -12.15 4.05
N TYR A 133 -9.13 -12.02 2.81
CA TYR A 133 -10.56 -12.06 2.55
C TYR A 133 -11.16 -13.45 2.80
N GLY A 134 -12.30 -13.48 3.48
CA GLY A 134 -13.05 -14.71 3.73
C GLY A 134 -13.72 -14.76 5.09
N THR A 135 -14.22 -15.96 5.46
CA THR A 135 -14.85 -16.19 6.76
C THR A 135 -13.86 -15.97 7.92
N SER A 136 -14.36 -15.67 9.11
CA SER A 136 -13.53 -15.49 10.32
C SER A 136 -12.57 -16.66 10.54
N SER A 137 -13.02 -17.89 10.33
CA SER A 137 -12.17 -19.09 10.44
C SER A 137 -11.04 -19.14 9.40
N LYS A 138 -11.27 -18.66 8.15
CA LYS A 138 -10.22 -18.56 7.13
C LYS A 138 -9.23 -17.45 7.47
N ARG A 139 -9.70 -16.29 7.94
CA ARG A 139 -8.85 -15.16 8.33
C ARG A 139 -7.89 -15.54 9.45
N MET A 140 -8.37 -16.19 10.50
CA MET A 140 -7.54 -16.64 11.62
C MET A 140 -6.42 -17.61 11.24
N LYS A 141 -6.58 -18.36 10.15
CA LYS A 141 -5.58 -19.35 9.65
C LYS A 141 -4.56 -18.74 8.69
N LYS A 142 -4.77 -17.51 8.24
CA LYS A 142 -3.89 -16.84 7.26
C LYS A 142 -3.02 -15.80 7.94
N THR A 143 -1.80 -15.66 7.46
CA THR A 143 -0.92 -14.58 7.89
C THR A 143 -1.44 -13.24 7.39
N LYS A 144 -1.32 -12.20 8.18
CA LYS A 144 -1.57 -10.83 7.72
C LYS A 144 -0.53 -10.41 6.70
N LYS A 145 -0.91 -9.52 5.77
CA LYS A 145 0.02 -8.79 4.93
C LYS A 145 0.33 -7.43 5.57
N TYR A 146 1.58 -6.99 5.50
CA TYR A 146 2.05 -5.75 6.10
C TYR A 146 2.53 -4.77 5.04
N TYR A 147 2.11 -3.52 5.14
CA TYR A 147 2.47 -2.43 4.23
C TYR A 147 3.01 -1.25 5.02
N PHE A 148 3.85 -0.45 4.41
CA PHE A 148 4.27 0.81 4.99
C PHE A 148 3.19 1.88 4.84
N ALA A 149 3.12 2.79 5.82
CA ALA A 149 2.16 3.90 5.79
C ALA A 149 2.28 4.79 4.55
N THR A 150 3.48 4.88 3.96
CA THR A 150 3.73 5.51 2.66
C THR A 150 4.72 4.69 1.85
N SER A 151 4.65 4.78 0.52
CA SER A 151 5.63 4.15 -0.37
C SER A 151 7.04 4.73 -0.19
N SER A 152 7.15 5.98 0.23
CA SER A 152 8.43 6.66 0.48
C SER A 152 9.20 6.09 1.69
N ILE A 153 8.52 5.63 2.74
CA ILE A 153 9.16 4.90 3.83
C ILE A 153 9.83 3.63 3.28
N ARG A 154 9.10 2.88 2.47
CA ARG A 154 9.63 1.67 1.83
C ARG A 154 10.84 1.99 0.96
N ASN A 155 10.73 3.02 0.12
CA ASN A 155 11.81 3.44 -0.78
C ASN A 155 13.06 3.85 0.00
N ALA A 156 12.93 4.70 1.01
CA ALA A 156 14.05 5.18 1.83
C ALA A 156 14.79 4.04 2.53
N LEU A 157 14.07 3.08 3.11
CA LEU A 157 14.65 1.90 3.75
C LEU A 157 15.34 0.97 2.74
N SER A 158 14.78 0.80 1.54
CA SER A 158 15.38 0.00 0.48
C SER A 158 16.67 0.61 -0.03
N GLU A 159 16.68 1.92 -0.34
CA GLU A 159 17.87 2.66 -0.77
C GLU A 159 18.98 2.61 0.30
N ASN A 160 18.64 2.84 1.57
CA ASN A 160 19.61 2.84 2.66
C ASN A 160 20.15 1.43 3.00
N SER A 161 19.48 0.38 2.56
CA SER A 161 19.93 -1.00 2.76
C SER A 161 20.96 -1.44 1.71
N GLY A 162 21.35 -0.57 0.78
CA GLY A 162 22.32 -0.87 -0.28
C GLY A 162 21.78 -1.90 -1.29
N ASN A 163 20.48 -2.03 -1.40
CA ASN A 163 19.87 -3.00 -2.30
C ASN A 163 20.08 -2.58 -3.75
N THR A 164 20.64 -3.47 -4.55
CA THR A 164 20.73 -3.28 -6.00
C THR A 164 19.38 -3.67 -6.61
N ILE A 165 18.64 -2.68 -7.07
CA ILE A 165 17.37 -2.90 -7.77
C ILE A 165 17.69 -3.44 -9.16
N ASN A 166 17.57 -4.75 -9.35
CA ASN A 166 17.86 -5.40 -10.63
C ASN A 166 16.74 -5.20 -11.66
N ASP A 167 15.50 -5.04 -11.22
CA ASP A 167 14.34 -4.77 -12.06
C ASP A 167 13.59 -3.53 -11.54
N ILE A 168 13.83 -2.40 -12.20
CA ILE A 168 13.23 -1.12 -11.86
C ILE A 168 11.70 -1.18 -12.00
N LYS A 169 11.19 -1.85 -13.06
CA LYS A 169 9.74 -1.94 -13.28
C LYS A 169 9.04 -2.77 -12.22
N GLN A 170 9.65 -3.87 -11.80
CA GLN A 170 9.14 -4.68 -10.69
C GLN A 170 9.12 -3.85 -9.40
N TYR A 171 10.18 -3.13 -9.11
CA TYR A 171 10.28 -2.30 -7.92
C TYR A 171 9.24 -1.17 -7.91
N GLU A 172 9.04 -0.47 -9.03
CA GLU A 172 7.99 0.53 -9.17
C GLU A 172 6.59 -0.07 -8.99
N GLY A 173 6.37 -1.31 -9.44
CA GLY A 173 5.13 -2.04 -9.18
C GLY A 173 4.90 -2.27 -7.68
N ILE A 174 5.95 -2.65 -6.95
CA ILE A 174 5.93 -2.84 -5.49
C ILE A 174 5.62 -1.53 -4.75
N LEU A 175 6.23 -0.41 -5.18
CA LEU A 175 5.94 0.92 -4.61
C LEU A 175 4.50 1.34 -4.89
N LEU A 176 4.00 1.10 -6.10
CA LEU A 176 2.63 1.42 -6.47
C LEU A 176 1.62 0.59 -5.66
N GLU A 177 1.85 -0.72 -5.50
CA GLU A 177 0.99 -1.57 -4.66
C GLU A 177 0.96 -1.06 -3.22
N ASN A 178 2.12 -0.71 -2.64
CA ASN A 178 2.17 -0.14 -1.30
C ASN A 178 1.43 1.21 -1.21
N HIS A 179 1.56 2.06 -2.22
CA HIS A 179 0.87 3.34 -2.27
C HIS A 179 -0.65 3.17 -2.33
N VAL A 180 -1.14 2.30 -3.21
CA VAL A 180 -2.58 1.97 -3.30
C VAL A 180 -3.09 1.37 -2.00
N ALA A 181 -2.33 0.43 -1.39
CA ALA A 181 -2.67 -0.13 -0.08
C ALA A 181 -2.86 0.96 0.98
N SER A 182 -1.94 1.95 1.02
CA SER A 182 -2.01 3.08 1.95
C SER A 182 -3.25 3.95 1.73
N ILE A 183 -3.58 4.28 0.48
CA ILE A 183 -4.78 5.06 0.16
C ILE A 183 -6.05 4.32 0.59
N LEU A 184 -6.16 3.03 0.20
CA LEU A 184 -7.31 2.20 0.55
C LEU A 184 -7.45 2.02 2.06
N PHE A 185 -6.34 1.79 2.77
CA PHE A 185 -6.35 1.69 4.23
C PHE A 185 -6.82 3.00 4.87
N ASN A 186 -6.24 4.13 4.47
CA ASN A 186 -6.67 5.45 4.97
C ASN A 186 -8.15 5.74 4.66
N PHE A 187 -8.64 5.33 3.49
CA PHE A 187 -10.05 5.44 3.14
C PHE A 187 -10.93 4.68 4.15
N THR A 188 -10.56 3.44 4.51
CA THR A 188 -11.31 2.65 5.51
C THR A 188 -11.26 3.23 6.93
N GLN A 189 -10.25 4.06 7.25
CA GLN A 189 -10.14 4.70 8.57
C GLN A 189 -10.89 6.03 8.69
N ARG A 190 -11.20 6.68 7.57
CA ARG A 190 -11.81 8.02 7.55
C ARG A 190 -13.33 7.99 7.58
N GLY A 191 -13.95 6.87 7.26
CA GLY A 191 -15.34 6.83 6.88
C GLY A 191 -16.28 6.37 7.97
N ASN A 192 -17.49 6.94 7.96
CA ASN A 192 -18.66 6.37 8.59
C ASN A 192 -19.22 5.16 7.80
N ASP A 193 -18.53 4.73 6.73
CA ASP A 193 -19.05 3.84 5.70
C ASP A 193 -18.73 2.35 5.91
N CYS A 194 -18.25 1.93 7.06
CA CYS A 194 -18.01 0.52 7.42
C CYS A 194 -17.26 -0.30 6.34
N PHE A 195 -16.30 0.32 5.64
CA PHE A 195 -15.44 -0.37 4.69
C PHE A 195 -14.32 -1.13 5.40
N THR A 196 -14.04 -2.34 4.93
CA THR A 196 -12.89 -3.12 5.38
C THR A 196 -12.03 -3.52 4.19
N LEU A 197 -10.71 -3.34 4.33
CA LEU A 197 -9.72 -3.72 3.33
C LEU A 197 -9.16 -5.10 3.64
N TYR A 198 -9.15 -5.96 2.63
CA TYR A 198 -8.59 -7.30 2.68
C TYR A 198 -7.63 -7.54 1.52
N TYR A 199 -6.76 -8.55 1.64
CA TYR A 199 -6.02 -9.09 0.50
C TYR A 199 -6.65 -10.42 0.02
N ASP A 200 -6.46 -10.74 -1.27
CA ASP A 200 -6.90 -12.03 -1.82
C ASP A 200 -5.90 -13.14 -1.49
N ALA A 201 -6.32 -14.10 -0.68
CA ALA A 201 -5.49 -15.23 -0.25
C ALA A 201 -5.57 -16.46 -1.18
N ASN A 202 -6.18 -16.33 -2.34
CA ASN A 202 -6.21 -17.41 -3.34
C ASN A 202 -4.80 -17.66 -3.88
N LYS A 203 -4.48 -18.93 -4.13
CA LYS A 203 -3.16 -19.34 -4.66
C LYS A 203 -3.02 -19.13 -6.16
N LYS A 204 -4.12 -19.06 -6.88
CA LYS A 204 -4.13 -18.93 -8.35
C LYS A 204 -5.02 -17.76 -8.75
N ARG A 205 -4.52 -16.88 -9.62
CA ARG A 205 -5.25 -15.75 -10.18
C ARG A 205 -5.87 -14.83 -9.11
N ASN A 206 -5.08 -14.56 -8.05
CA ASN A 206 -5.46 -13.62 -7.01
C ASN A 206 -5.34 -12.18 -7.51
N VAL A 207 -6.18 -11.32 -6.97
CA VAL A 207 -6.04 -9.87 -7.06
C VAL A 207 -5.30 -9.35 -5.82
N ASP A 208 -4.82 -8.11 -5.86
CA ASP A 208 -4.05 -7.56 -4.76
C ASP A 208 -4.92 -7.26 -3.54
N PHE A 209 -6.09 -6.63 -3.76
CA PHE A 209 -6.99 -6.21 -2.68
C PHE A 209 -8.44 -6.57 -2.95
N ILE A 210 -9.19 -6.66 -1.86
CA ILE A 210 -10.66 -6.77 -1.86
C ILE A 210 -11.18 -5.76 -0.85
N LEU A 211 -11.99 -4.81 -1.32
CA LEU A 211 -12.68 -3.84 -0.48
C LEU A 211 -14.11 -4.33 -0.23
N GLN A 212 -14.50 -4.45 1.04
CA GLN A 212 -15.83 -4.88 1.45
C GLN A 212 -16.52 -3.77 2.21
N GLN A 213 -17.66 -3.33 1.74
CA GLN A 213 -18.61 -2.55 2.52
C GLN A 213 -19.64 -3.50 3.13
N ASP A 214 -20.10 -3.23 4.37
CA ASP A 214 -21.08 -4.06 5.05
C ASP A 214 -22.27 -4.44 4.13
N PHE A 215 -22.63 -5.72 4.12
CA PHE A 215 -23.75 -6.30 3.36
C PHE A 215 -23.76 -6.06 1.84
N LYS A 216 -22.78 -5.36 1.27
CA LYS A 216 -22.63 -5.20 -0.19
C LYS A 216 -21.68 -6.25 -0.77
N ASN A 217 -21.76 -6.42 -2.10
CA ASN A 217 -20.82 -7.28 -2.80
C ASN A 217 -19.39 -6.70 -2.72
N PRO A 218 -18.37 -7.56 -2.59
CA PRO A 218 -16.99 -7.12 -2.49
C PRO A 218 -16.51 -6.46 -3.80
N VAL A 219 -15.57 -5.55 -3.71
CA VAL A 219 -14.93 -4.92 -4.86
C VAL A 219 -13.49 -5.43 -4.95
N PRO A 220 -13.17 -6.36 -5.87
CA PRO A 220 -11.81 -6.79 -6.13
C PRO A 220 -11.02 -5.68 -6.85
N ILE A 221 -9.76 -5.51 -6.46
CA ILE A 221 -8.86 -4.48 -6.96
C ILE A 221 -7.52 -5.11 -7.34
N GLU A 222 -7.10 -4.90 -8.58
CA GLU A 222 -5.81 -5.32 -9.14
C GLU A 222 -4.95 -4.09 -9.39
N VAL A 223 -3.67 -4.16 -9.03
CA VAL A 223 -2.72 -3.04 -9.13
C VAL A 223 -1.52 -3.44 -9.98
N GLY A 224 -0.95 -2.52 -10.75
CA GLY A 224 0.32 -2.76 -11.41
C GLY A 224 0.78 -1.67 -12.36
N ARG A 225 2.08 -1.64 -12.62
CA ARG A 225 2.68 -0.77 -13.62
C ARG A 225 2.52 -1.37 -15.02
N GLY A 226 2.28 -0.49 -16.00
CA GLY A 226 2.08 -0.90 -17.38
C GLY A 226 0.72 -1.55 -17.64
N ARG A 227 0.62 -2.26 -18.77
CA ARG A 227 -0.64 -2.86 -19.22
C ARG A 227 -0.95 -4.13 -18.43
N LYS A 228 -2.09 -4.18 -17.79
CA LYS A 228 -2.57 -5.34 -17.02
C LYS A 228 -3.56 -6.20 -17.82
N ASP A 229 -3.43 -7.52 -17.67
CA ASP A 229 -4.39 -8.50 -18.20
C ASP A 229 -5.63 -8.55 -17.27
N LYS A 230 -6.79 -8.61 -17.89
CA LYS A 230 -8.08 -8.70 -17.17
C LYS A 230 -8.40 -10.06 -16.57
N LYS A 231 -7.56 -11.09 -16.78
CA LYS A 231 -7.86 -12.47 -16.34
C LYS A 231 -8.00 -12.61 -14.82
N GLN A 232 -7.14 -11.94 -14.05
CA GLN A 232 -7.18 -12.02 -12.58
C GLN A 232 -8.44 -11.33 -12.04
N ILE A 233 -8.71 -10.10 -12.47
CA ILE A 233 -9.87 -9.34 -12.01
C ILE A 233 -11.19 -10.00 -12.43
N THR A 234 -11.30 -10.53 -13.66
CA THR A 234 -12.49 -11.24 -14.12
C THR A 234 -12.72 -12.50 -13.29
N HIS A 235 -11.64 -13.24 -12.96
CA HIS A 235 -11.75 -14.40 -12.09
C HIS A 235 -12.24 -14.03 -10.69
N ALA A 236 -11.71 -12.95 -10.12
CA ALA A 236 -12.10 -12.48 -8.79
C ALA A 236 -13.57 -12.01 -8.76
N ILE A 237 -14.01 -11.22 -9.77
CA ILE A 237 -15.41 -10.81 -9.91
C ILE A 237 -16.34 -12.03 -9.86
N ASN A 238 -16.08 -13.03 -10.69
CA ASN A 238 -16.90 -14.23 -10.75
C ASN A 238 -16.84 -15.06 -9.46
N SER A 239 -15.65 -15.20 -8.86
CA SER A 239 -15.44 -16.04 -7.67
C SER A 239 -16.06 -15.45 -6.41
N TYR A 240 -16.13 -14.12 -6.31
CA TYR A 240 -16.64 -13.42 -5.14
C TYR A 240 -18.07 -12.89 -5.34
N GLY A 241 -18.66 -13.06 -6.51
CA GLY A 241 -19.98 -12.49 -6.83
C GLY A 241 -19.99 -10.97 -6.83
N ALA A 242 -18.88 -10.36 -7.25
CA ALA A 242 -18.76 -8.91 -7.29
C ALA A 242 -19.53 -8.33 -8.48
N ASP A 243 -20.12 -7.15 -8.29
CA ASP A 243 -20.83 -6.43 -9.38
C ASP A 243 -19.84 -5.87 -10.39
N TYR A 244 -18.67 -5.44 -9.93
CA TYR A 244 -17.58 -4.90 -10.73
C TYR A 244 -16.23 -5.09 -10.03
N GLY A 245 -15.15 -4.84 -10.78
CA GLY A 245 -13.79 -4.82 -10.24
C GLY A 245 -13.01 -3.62 -10.77
N ILE A 246 -11.93 -3.28 -10.09
CA ILE A 246 -11.10 -2.12 -10.42
C ILE A 246 -9.71 -2.59 -10.81
N ILE A 247 -9.16 -2.07 -11.91
CA ILE A 247 -7.76 -2.20 -12.30
C ILE A 247 -7.09 -0.84 -12.18
N ILE A 248 -6.14 -0.71 -11.26
CA ILE A 248 -5.32 0.49 -11.09
C ILE A 248 -4.00 0.27 -11.82
N SER A 249 -3.87 0.82 -13.02
CA SER A 249 -2.68 0.61 -13.85
C SER A 249 -2.56 1.66 -14.95
N ASP A 250 -1.42 1.67 -15.63
CA ASP A 250 -1.18 2.52 -16.82
C ASP A 250 -1.83 1.95 -18.10
N THR A 251 -2.87 1.10 -17.98
CA THR A 251 -3.59 0.52 -19.13
C THR A 251 -4.36 1.59 -19.89
N THR A 252 -4.94 2.54 -19.17
CA THR A 252 -5.71 3.68 -19.71
C THR A 252 -5.10 5.00 -19.25
N THR A 253 -5.37 6.07 -19.97
CA THR A 253 -4.94 7.43 -19.59
C THR A 253 -5.99 8.16 -18.74
N ASN A 254 -7.23 7.75 -18.84
CA ASN A 254 -8.38 8.29 -18.11
C ASN A 254 -9.14 7.13 -17.44
N ILE A 255 -10.09 7.46 -16.57
CA ILE A 255 -11.01 6.47 -16.04
C ILE A 255 -11.89 5.94 -17.16
N GLU A 256 -11.88 4.63 -17.34
CA GLU A 256 -12.69 3.95 -18.36
C GLU A 256 -13.42 2.76 -17.76
N LYS A 257 -14.64 2.51 -18.22
CA LYS A 257 -15.41 1.32 -17.83
C LYS A 257 -15.64 0.44 -19.05
N HIS A 258 -15.17 -0.78 -18.97
CA HIS A 258 -15.39 -1.82 -19.97
C HIS A 258 -16.11 -3.00 -19.31
N ASN A 259 -17.39 -3.19 -19.64
CA ASN A 259 -18.29 -4.15 -18.98
C ASN A 259 -18.34 -3.89 -17.46
N ASN A 260 -17.91 -4.87 -16.67
CA ASN A 260 -17.85 -4.81 -15.21
C ASN A 260 -16.44 -4.53 -14.65
N ILE A 261 -15.55 -3.98 -15.46
CA ILE A 261 -14.19 -3.60 -15.05
C ILE A 261 -14.03 -2.08 -15.22
N ILE A 262 -13.60 -1.42 -14.15
CA ILE A 262 -13.25 0.00 -14.13
C ILE A 262 -11.73 0.11 -14.15
N TYR A 263 -11.18 0.77 -15.15
CA TYR A 263 -9.76 1.07 -15.28
C TYR A 263 -9.49 2.46 -14.73
N VAL A 264 -8.53 2.58 -13.84
CA VAL A 264 -8.18 3.84 -13.21
C VAL A 264 -6.67 4.06 -13.33
N PRO A 265 -6.22 5.16 -13.94
CA PRO A 265 -4.81 5.50 -13.92
C PRO A 265 -4.31 5.70 -12.48
N PRO A 266 -3.07 5.27 -12.14
CA PRO A 266 -2.55 5.39 -10.76
C PRO A 266 -2.52 6.82 -10.24
N LYS A 267 -2.19 7.79 -11.10
CA LYS A 267 -2.23 9.22 -10.75
C LYS A 267 -3.63 9.66 -10.34
N THR A 268 -4.60 9.37 -11.19
CA THR A 268 -6.01 9.74 -10.96
C THR A 268 -6.53 9.09 -9.68
N PHE A 269 -6.19 7.80 -9.44
CA PHE A 269 -6.57 7.10 -8.21
C PHE A 269 -6.06 7.82 -6.95
N SER A 270 -4.89 8.44 -7.01
CA SER A 270 -4.30 9.14 -5.86
C SER A 270 -5.04 10.42 -5.47
N PHE A 271 -5.90 10.95 -6.33
CA PHE A 271 -6.70 12.15 -6.07
C PHE A 271 -8.19 11.86 -5.82
N LEU A 272 -8.64 10.63 -6.03
CA LEU A 272 -10.02 10.19 -5.85
C LEU A 272 -10.27 9.60 -4.46
#